data_cb6f8ce2e27a50084d295bb4cc8250e9
#
_entry.id   cb6f8ce2e27a50084d295bb4cc8250e9
#
_cell.length_a   1.000
_cell.length_b   1.000
_cell.length_c   1.000
_cell.angle_alpha   90.00
_cell.angle_beta   90.00
_cell.angle_gamma   90.00
#
_symmetry.space_group_name_H-M   'P 1'
#
loop_
_entity.id
_entity.type
_entity.pdbx_description
1 polymer ?
#
loop_
_entity_poly.entity_id
_entity_poly.type
_entity_poly.pdbx_seq_one_letter_code
_entity_poly.pdbx_strand_id
1 'polypeptide(L)'
;TPGKRIQHLCKIHNLTQKELASRLNVAPSQISRILNGEIKNISSNILIALSKEFHISVDYILGLEPHITEYHSIPMWLMSTSFQPGECLQTIETLDNDDIKKMAYCEYYYFTGQHDKAVNISELYLNHPDSMLKLSACLIHTFANLSLNRINAAKGGLKSLKENLNQIFEKKADNH
;
A
#
# COMPACT_ATOMS: atom_id res chain seq x y z
N THR A 1 -14.70 -2.59 10.36
CA THR A 1 -14.98 -3.94 10.86
C THR A 1 -14.39 -4.98 9.92
N PRO A 2 -13.95 -6.15 10.40
CA PRO A 2 -13.40 -7.22 9.56
C PRO A 2 -14.30 -7.58 8.38
N GLY A 3 -15.61 -7.69 8.60
CA GLY A 3 -16.59 -8.02 7.55
C GLY A 3 -16.58 -7.03 6.38
N LYS A 4 -16.50 -5.71 6.64
CA LYS A 4 -16.42 -4.69 5.58
C LYS A 4 -15.13 -4.78 4.79
N ARG A 5 -14.01 -5.10 5.43
CA ARG A 5 -12.71 -5.29 4.75
C ARG A 5 -12.73 -6.52 3.85
N ILE A 6 -13.29 -7.63 4.34
CA ILE A 6 -13.46 -8.85 3.53
C ILE A 6 -14.42 -8.59 2.36
N GLN A 7 -15.52 -7.84 2.55
CA GLN A 7 -16.40 -7.42 1.45
C GLN A 7 -15.65 -6.62 0.39
N HIS A 8 -14.81 -5.69 0.83
CA HIS A 8 -13.97 -4.88 -0.06
C HIS A 8 -13.01 -5.75 -0.86
N LEU A 9 -12.31 -6.69 -0.22
CA LEU A 9 -11.43 -7.65 -0.89
C LEU A 9 -12.20 -8.50 -1.92
N CYS A 10 -13.37 -9.02 -1.57
CA CYS A 10 -14.21 -9.74 -2.52
C CYS A 10 -14.54 -8.90 -3.75
N LYS A 11 -14.85 -7.61 -3.54
CA LYS A 11 -15.18 -6.68 -4.63
C LYS A 11 -13.98 -6.44 -5.55
N ILE A 12 -12.79 -6.20 -4.99
CA ILE A 12 -11.54 -6.00 -5.75
C ILE A 12 -11.21 -7.24 -6.59
N HIS A 13 -11.33 -8.43 -5.99
CA HIS A 13 -11.02 -9.69 -6.66
C HIS A 13 -12.17 -10.27 -7.48
N ASN A 14 -13.27 -9.53 -7.66
CA ASN A 14 -14.49 -9.96 -8.36
C ASN A 14 -15.04 -11.30 -7.85
N LEU A 15 -14.91 -11.56 -6.55
CA LEU A 15 -15.38 -12.80 -5.92
C LEU A 15 -16.77 -12.61 -5.31
N THR A 16 -17.66 -13.53 -5.61
CA THR A 16 -18.93 -13.66 -4.89
C THR A 16 -18.74 -14.30 -3.51
N GLN A 17 -19.66 -14.07 -2.59
CA GLN A 17 -19.65 -14.72 -1.27
C GLN A 17 -19.61 -16.25 -1.37
N LYS A 18 -20.29 -16.82 -2.38
CA LYS A 18 -20.34 -18.26 -2.62
C LYS A 18 -19.01 -18.80 -3.11
N GLU A 19 -18.34 -18.08 -3.99
CA GLU A 19 -17.00 -18.45 -4.47
C GLU A 19 -15.97 -18.34 -3.34
N LEU A 20 -16.00 -17.26 -2.55
CA LEU A 20 -15.13 -17.15 -1.38
C LEU A 20 -15.34 -18.30 -0.42
N ALA A 21 -16.59 -18.65 -0.08
CA ALA A 21 -16.89 -19.76 0.79
C ALA A 21 -16.34 -21.07 0.27
N SER A 22 -16.46 -21.32 -1.03
CA SER A 22 -15.90 -22.50 -1.69
C SER A 22 -14.37 -22.56 -1.60
N ARG A 23 -13.69 -21.43 -1.86
CA ARG A 23 -12.21 -21.36 -1.80
C ARG A 23 -11.68 -21.54 -0.38
N LEU A 24 -12.39 -21.02 0.61
CA LEU A 24 -12.02 -21.17 2.03
C LEU A 24 -12.50 -22.50 2.63
N ASN A 25 -13.21 -23.33 1.87
CA ASN A 25 -13.82 -24.58 2.32
C ASN A 25 -14.71 -24.39 3.58
N VAL A 26 -15.57 -23.37 3.55
CA VAL A 26 -16.51 -23.07 4.63
C VAL A 26 -17.94 -22.93 4.09
N ALA A 27 -18.93 -23.02 4.97
CA ALA A 27 -20.33 -22.84 4.57
C ALA A 27 -20.60 -21.41 4.08
N PRO A 28 -21.35 -21.20 2.96
CA PRO A 28 -21.69 -19.87 2.47
C PRO A 28 -22.42 -19.01 3.51
N SER A 29 -23.25 -19.63 4.34
CA SER A 29 -23.93 -18.95 5.46
C SER A 29 -22.96 -18.38 6.50
N GLN A 30 -21.83 -19.05 6.73
CA GLN A 30 -20.81 -18.57 7.64
C GLN A 30 -20.10 -17.33 7.08
N ILE A 31 -19.76 -17.32 5.80
CA ILE A 31 -19.20 -16.14 5.13
C ILE A 31 -20.21 -14.98 5.18
N SER A 32 -21.48 -15.22 4.83
CA SER A 32 -22.52 -14.18 4.90
C SER A 32 -22.60 -13.53 6.28
N ARG A 33 -22.60 -14.33 7.34
CA ARG A 33 -22.66 -13.84 8.73
C ARG A 33 -21.40 -13.04 9.13
N ILE A 34 -20.23 -13.44 8.67
CA ILE A 34 -18.98 -12.68 8.87
C ILE A 34 -19.07 -11.32 8.15
N LEU A 35 -19.49 -11.31 6.89
CA LEU A 35 -19.59 -10.08 6.09
C LEU A 35 -20.60 -9.09 6.66
N ASN A 36 -21.71 -9.59 7.19
CA ASN A 36 -22.75 -8.78 7.83
C ASN A 36 -22.38 -8.32 9.26
N GLY A 37 -21.24 -8.80 9.79
CA GLY A 37 -20.78 -8.43 11.13
C GLY A 37 -21.50 -9.13 12.28
N GLU A 38 -22.27 -10.18 12.01
CA GLU A 38 -22.94 -11.01 13.01
C GLU A 38 -21.92 -11.86 13.79
N ILE A 39 -20.88 -12.33 13.10
CA ILE A 39 -19.75 -13.03 13.72
C ILE A 39 -18.66 -12.02 14.00
N LYS A 40 -18.47 -11.65 15.27
CA LYS A 40 -17.42 -10.73 15.72
C LYS A 40 -16.07 -11.43 15.87
N ASN A 41 -16.08 -12.67 16.33
CA ASN A 41 -14.87 -13.48 16.55
C ASN A 41 -14.73 -14.49 15.41
N ILE A 42 -13.93 -14.11 14.42
CA ILE A 42 -13.59 -14.97 13.29
C ILE A 42 -12.54 -15.97 13.76
N SER A 43 -12.77 -17.27 13.52
CA SER A 43 -11.80 -18.30 13.93
C SER A 43 -10.44 -18.11 13.23
N SER A 44 -9.36 -18.50 13.91
CA SER A 44 -8.00 -18.42 13.38
C SER A 44 -7.84 -19.15 12.06
N ASN A 45 -8.51 -20.28 11.89
CA ASN A 45 -8.44 -21.07 10.63
C ASN A 45 -9.02 -20.25 9.46
N ILE A 46 -10.13 -19.54 9.64
CA ILE A 46 -10.73 -18.70 8.60
C ILE A 46 -9.84 -17.48 8.34
N LEU A 47 -9.28 -16.86 9.38
CA LEU A 47 -8.36 -15.72 9.22
C LEU A 47 -7.11 -16.12 8.43
N ILE A 48 -6.51 -17.26 8.72
CA ILE A 48 -5.36 -17.79 7.99
C ILE A 48 -5.74 -18.12 6.54
N ALA A 49 -6.91 -18.71 6.32
CA ALA A 49 -7.39 -19.03 4.97
C ALA A 49 -7.64 -17.74 4.15
N LEU A 50 -8.26 -16.72 4.74
CA LEU A 50 -8.44 -15.40 4.12
C LEU A 50 -7.12 -14.72 3.81
N SER A 51 -6.17 -14.76 4.75
CA SER A 51 -4.83 -14.21 4.58
C SER A 51 -4.10 -14.86 3.39
N LYS A 52 -4.19 -16.17 3.24
CA LYS A 52 -3.60 -16.91 2.12
C LYS A 52 -4.32 -16.64 0.80
N GLU A 53 -5.65 -16.59 0.81
CA GLU A 53 -6.45 -16.37 -0.40
C GLU A 53 -6.21 -14.98 -1.01
N PHE A 54 -6.15 -13.95 -0.16
CA PHE A 54 -5.99 -12.56 -0.60
C PHE A 54 -4.55 -12.05 -0.51
N HIS A 55 -3.60 -12.86 -0.06
CA HIS A 55 -2.19 -12.47 0.16
C HIS A 55 -2.04 -11.22 1.04
N ILE A 56 -2.82 -11.13 2.11
CA ILE A 56 -2.83 -10.02 3.06
C ILE A 56 -2.57 -10.50 4.48
N SER A 57 -2.15 -9.60 5.37
CA SER A 57 -1.95 -9.93 6.78
C SER A 57 -3.29 -10.17 7.52
N VAL A 58 -3.25 -11.00 8.56
CA VAL A 58 -4.38 -11.18 9.47
C VAL A 58 -4.70 -9.85 10.17
N ASP A 59 -3.69 -9.06 10.50
CA ASP A 59 -3.84 -7.76 11.14
C ASP A 59 -4.62 -6.78 10.26
N TYR A 60 -4.41 -6.78 8.95
CA TYR A 60 -5.23 -6.04 8.00
C TYR A 60 -6.71 -6.47 8.09
N ILE A 61 -6.99 -7.78 8.06
CA ILE A 61 -8.37 -8.29 8.14
C ILE A 61 -9.05 -7.83 9.43
N LEU A 62 -8.34 -7.93 10.55
CA LEU A 62 -8.84 -7.56 11.88
C LEU A 62 -8.90 -6.05 12.11
N GLY A 63 -8.19 -5.27 11.30
CA GLY A 63 -8.10 -3.83 11.48
C GLY A 63 -7.15 -3.41 12.59
N LEU A 64 -6.18 -4.24 12.88
CA LEU A 64 -5.12 -3.99 13.85
C LEU A 64 -3.92 -3.28 13.22
N GLU A 65 -3.80 -3.35 11.89
CA GLU A 65 -2.82 -2.50 11.20
C GLU A 65 -3.21 -1.04 11.39
N PRO A 66 -2.25 -0.17 11.68
CA PRO A 66 -2.50 1.27 11.66
C PRO A 66 -3.18 1.58 10.34
N HIS A 67 -4.24 2.38 10.39
CA HIS A 67 -4.86 2.88 9.16
C HIS A 67 -3.72 3.37 8.27
N ILE A 68 -3.77 3.03 6.97
CA ILE A 68 -2.86 3.59 5.96
C ILE A 68 -3.20 5.09 5.80
N THR A 69 -3.24 5.80 6.91
CA THR A 69 -3.20 7.26 6.99
C THR A 69 -1.76 7.72 7.02
N GLU A 70 -0.84 6.78 7.28
CA GLU A 70 0.59 7.01 7.25
C GLU A 70 1.19 6.11 6.18
N TYR A 71 1.85 6.73 5.23
CA TYR A 71 2.43 6.15 4.01
C TYR A 71 3.50 5.05 4.25
N HIS A 72 3.66 4.54 5.45
CA HIS A 72 4.76 3.65 5.84
C HIS A 72 4.81 2.30 5.15
N SER A 73 3.75 1.87 4.48
CA SER A 73 3.66 0.48 4.04
C SER A 73 3.28 0.27 2.58
N ILE A 74 2.98 1.34 1.81
CA ILE A 74 2.55 1.19 0.41
C ILE A 74 3.63 0.55 -0.47
N PRO A 75 4.93 0.95 -0.42
CA PRO A 75 5.95 0.33 -1.27
C PRO A 75 6.14 -1.15 -0.99
N MET A 76 6.18 -1.52 0.28
CA MET A 76 6.31 -2.93 0.68
C MET A 76 5.05 -3.73 0.35
N TRP A 77 3.90 -3.11 0.38
CA TRP A 77 2.63 -3.75 0.09
C TRP A 77 2.42 -3.96 -1.42
N LEU A 78 2.72 -3.00 -2.27
CA LEU A 78 2.76 -3.17 -3.73
C LEU A 78 3.79 -4.22 -4.15
N MET A 79 4.89 -4.34 -3.44
CA MET A 79 5.91 -5.37 -3.68
C MET A 79 5.55 -6.74 -3.12
N SER A 80 4.75 -6.82 -2.05
CA SER A 80 4.35 -8.09 -1.42
C SER A 80 3.15 -8.76 -2.10
N THR A 81 2.30 -8.00 -2.74
CA THR A 81 1.22 -8.51 -3.60
C THR A 81 1.81 -8.83 -4.97
N SER A 82 2.40 -10.02 -5.10
CA SER A 82 2.91 -10.62 -6.34
C SER A 82 2.62 -9.80 -7.60
N PHE A 83 3.59 -9.09 -8.06
CA PHE A 83 3.73 -8.23 -9.22
C PHE A 83 2.76 -8.50 -10.39
N GLN A 84 1.47 -8.29 -10.17
CA GLN A 84 0.49 -8.21 -11.26
C GLN A 84 0.10 -6.73 -11.42
N PRO A 85 0.63 -6.04 -12.45
CA PRO A 85 0.40 -4.60 -12.63
C PRO A 85 -1.08 -4.19 -12.63
N GLY A 86 -1.96 -5.06 -13.10
CA GLY A 86 -3.40 -4.82 -13.11
C GLY A 86 -4.04 -4.83 -11.72
N GLU A 87 -3.60 -5.69 -10.82
CA GLU A 87 -4.08 -5.74 -9.43
C GLU A 87 -3.59 -4.53 -8.63
N CYS A 88 -2.34 -4.11 -8.88
CA CYS A 88 -1.81 -2.89 -8.26
C CYS A 88 -2.65 -1.66 -8.59
N LEU A 89 -3.03 -1.48 -9.86
CA LEU A 89 -3.87 -0.34 -10.28
C LEU A 89 -5.24 -0.37 -9.62
N GLN A 90 -5.90 -1.53 -9.57
CA GLN A 90 -7.19 -1.67 -8.90
C GLN A 90 -7.09 -1.27 -7.43
N THR A 91 -6.03 -1.66 -6.77
CA THR A 91 -5.81 -1.34 -5.37
C THR A 91 -5.51 0.13 -5.14
N ILE A 92 -4.70 0.74 -5.99
CA ILE A 92 -4.41 2.19 -5.92
C ILE A 92 -5.72 2.98 -6.04
N GLU A 93 -6.64 2.55 -6.91
CA GLU A 93 -7.95 3.22 -7.07
C GLU A 93 -8.82 3.19 -5.82
N THR A 94 -8.60 2.23 -4.91
CA THR A 94 -9.36 2.13 -3.65
C THR A 94 -8.84 3.03 -2.53
N LEU A 95 -7.72 3.69 -2.72
CA LEU A 95 -7.14 4.58 -1.71
C LEU A 95 -7.97 5.88 -1.62
N ASP A 96 -8.39 6.22 -0.41
CA ASP A 96 -9.25 7.39 -0.16
C ASP A 96 -8.45 8.71 -0.09
N ASN A 97 -7.17 8.64 0.29
CA ASN A 97 -6.31 9.82 0.41
C ASN A 97 -5.62 10.11 -0.92
N ASP A 98 -5.87 11.29 -1.48
CA ASP A 98 -5.36 11.71 -2.79
C ASP A 98 -3.83 11.75 -2.87
N ASP A 99 -3.15 12.18 -1.82
CA ASP A 99 -1.69 12.27 -1.81
C ASP A 99 -1.06 10.87 -1.73
N ILE A 100 -1.63 10.00 -0.91
CA ILE A 100 -1.23 8.59 -0.83
C ILE A 100 -1.49 7.90 -2.16
N LYS A 101 -2.64 8.14 -2.79
CA LYS A 101 -2.99 7.60 -4.10
C LYS A 101 -2.01 8.04 -5.19
N LYS A 102 -1.68 9.32 -5.25
CA LYS A 102 -0.70 9.85 -6.21
C LYS A 102 0.69 9.27 -5.99
N MET A 103 1.13 9.14 -4.73
CA MET A 103 2.42 8.51 -4.44
C MET A 103 2.43 7.02 -4.75
N ALA A 104 1.32 6.30 -4.56
CA ALA A 104 1.17 4.91 -4.98
C ALA A 104 1.27 4.77 -6.52
N TYR A 105 0.67 5.68 -7.27
CA TYR A 105 0.88 5.76 -8.72
C TYR A 105 2.33 6.07 -9.10
N CYS A 106 2.99 6.95 -8.36
CA CYS A 106 4.40 7.28 -8.56
C CYS A 106 5.27 6.02 -8.45
N GLU A 107 5.07 5.22 -7.42
CA GLU A 107 5.76 3.95 -7.22
C GLU A 107 5.43 2.94 -8.32
N TYR A 108 4.15 2.79 -8.63
CA TYR A 108 3.71 1.92 -9.73
C TYR A 108 4.42 2.26 -11.04
N TYR A 109 4.48 3.54 -11.40
CA TYR A 109 5.16 3.98 -12.62
C TYR A 109 6.67 3.72 -12.57
N TYR A 110 7.29 3.90 -11.41
CA TYR A 110 8.71 3.58 -11.23
C TYR A 110 8.97 2.08 -11.46
N PHE A 111 8.22 1.20 -10.79
CA PHE A 111 8.42 -0.25 -10.89
C PHE A 111 7.99 -0.85 -12.24
N THR A 112 7.11 -0.18 -12.97
CA THR A 112 6.71 -0.59 -14.33
C THR A 112 7.56 0.05 -15.43
N GLY A 113 8.67 0.72 -15.08
CA GLY A 113 9.62 1.30 -16.04
C GLY A 113 9.16 2.62 -16.67
N GLN A 114 8.05 3.20 -16.20
CA GLN A 114 7.54 4.49 -16.68
C GLN A 114 8.17 5.66 -15.90
N HIS A 115 9.52 5.71 -15.91
CA HIS A 115 10.30 6.58 -15.04
C HIS A 115 10.02 8.08 -15.22
N ASP A 116 9.70 8.55 -16.43
CA ASP A 116 9.31 9.95 -16.65
C ASP A 116 8.04 10.33 -15.88
N LYS A 117 7.03 9.44 -15.86
CA LYS A 117 5.81 9.67 -15.08
C LYS A 117 6.09 9.67 -13.58
N ALA A 118 6.96 8.77 -13.13
CA ALA A 118 7.38 8.72 -11.74
C ALA A 118 8.09 10.02 -11.31
N VAL A 119 8.99 10.54 -12.14
CA VAL A 119 9.67 11.84 -11.91
C VAL A 119 8.64 12.96 -11.79
N ASN A 120 7.71 13.07 -12.74
CA ASN A 120 6.71 14.14 -12.76
C ASN A 120 5.82 14.15 -11.49
N ILE A 121 5.44 13.00 -11.00
CA ILE A 121 4.63 12.91 -9.77
C ILE A 121 5.50 13.19 -8.54
N SER A 122 6.65 12.54 -8.41
CA SER A 122 7.52 12.71 -7.24
C SER A 122 7.98 14.16 -7.06
N GLU A 123 8.18 14.91 -8.14
CA GLU A 123 8.56 16.31 -8.09
C GLU A 123 7.58 17.19 -7.31
N LEU A 124 6.28 16.88 -7.38
CA LEU A 124 5.24 17.60 -6.64
C LEU A 124 5.33 17.41 -5.12
N TYR A 125 6.00 16.35 -4.67
CA TYR A 125 6.08 15.95 -3.27
C TYR A 125 7.45 16.17 -2.62
N LEU A 126 8.45 16.67 -3.35
CA LEU A 126 9.80 16.90 -2.83
C LEU A 126 9.85 17.86 -1.63
N ASN A 127 8.86 18.74 -1.51
CA ASN A 127 8.73 19.69 -0.40
C ASN A 127 7.45 19.49 0.40
N HIS A 128 6.87 18.30 0.36
CA HIS A 128 5.61 18.01 1.07
C HIS A 128 5.81 18.12 2.60
N PRO A 129 4.79 18.66 3.35
CA PRO A 129 4.89 18.81 4.81
C PRO A 129 4.93 17.47 5.54
N ASP A 130 4.29 16.42 5.01
CA ASP A 130 4.43 15.06 5.54
C ASP A 130 5.82 14.51 5.19
N SER A 131 6.59 14.21 6.24
CA SER A 131 7.99 13.78 6.11
C SER A 131 8.15 12.43 5.42
N MET A 132 7.16 11.55 5.50
CA MET A 132 7.22 10.23 4.87
C MET A 132 6.89 10.30 3.39
N LEU A 133 5.85 11.07 3.00
CA LEU A 133 5.56 11.35 1.60
C LEU A 133 6.76 12.05 0.92
N LYS A 134 7.34 13.04 1.59
CA LYS A 134 8.54 13.72 1.13
C LYS A 134 9.72 12.76 0.96
N LEU A 135 9.95 11.87 1.92
CA LEU A 135 11.05 10.89 1.87
C LEU A 135 10.88 9.95 0.68
N SER A 136 9.68 9.40 0.51
CA SER A 136 9.35 8.49 -0.60
C SER A 136 9.48 9.18 -1.95
N ALA A 137 9.01 10.43 -2.05
CA ALA A 137 9.16 11.23 -3.25
C ALA A 137 10.63 11.46 -3.61
N CYS A 138 11.46 11.85 -2.65
CA CYS A 138 12.90 12.03 -2.86
C CYS A 138 13.58 10.74 -3.31
N LEU A 139 13.19 9.61 -2.75
CA LEU A 139 13.75 8.30 -3.09
C LEU A 139 13.41 7.92 -4.52
N ILE A 140 12.13 7.96 -4.89
CA ILE A 140 11.67 7.60 -6.23
C ILE A 140 12.21 8.60 -7.26
N HIS A 141 12.17 9.90 -6.96
CA HIS A 141 12.72 10.94 -7.85
C HIS A 141 14.20 10.69 -8.16
N THR A 142 14.98 10.34 -7.14
CA THR A 142 16.41 10.05 -7.28
C THR A 142 16.64 8.85 -8.19
N PHE A 143 15.99 7.72 -7.89
CA PHE A 143 16.20 6.48 -8.65
C PHE A 143 15.59 6.53 -10.05
N ALA A 144 14.44 7.18 -10.23
CA ALA A 144 13.85 7.37 -11.56
C ALA A 144 14.74 8.24 -12.47
N ASN A 145 15.30 9.33 -11.93
CA ASN A 145 16.27 10.14 -12.68
C ASN A 145 17.56 9.38 -12.98
N LEU A 146 18.03 8.52 -12.07
CA LEU A 146 19.17 7.65 -12.33
C LEU A 146 18.85 6.66 -13.46
N SER A 147 17.68 6.04 -13.47
CA SER A 147 17.24 5.15 -14.55
C SER A 147 17.12 5.85 -15.91
N LEU A 148 16.79 7.14 -15.90
CA LEU A 148 16.73 8.00 -17.08
C LEU A 148 18.11 8.60 -17.47
N ASN A 149 19.20 8.19 -16.81
CA ASN A 149 20.55 8.73 -16.98
C ASN A 149 20.67 10.25 -16.74
N ARG A 150 19.77 10.81 -15.91
CA ARG A 150 19.77 12.23 -15.51
C ARG A 150 20.63 12.41 -14.25
N ILE A 151 21.94 12.23 -14.38
CA ILE A 151 22.88 12.09 -13.26
C ILE A 151 22.88 13.29 -12.32
N ASN A 152 22.79 14.52 -12.84
CA ASN A 152 22.79 15.73 -12.00
C ASN A 152 21.51 15.84 -11.15
N ALA A 153 20.35 15.52 -11.71
CA ALA A 153 19.09 15.46 -10.95
C ALA A 153 19.14 14.37 -9.88
N ALA A 154 19.65 13.19 -10.21
CA ALA A 154 19.81 12.09 -9.25
C ALA A 154 20.76 12.47 -8.10
N LYS A 155 21.88 13.15 -8.36
CA LYS A 155 22.79 13.66 -7.31
C LYS A 155 22.09 14.68 -6.40
N GLY A 156 21.28 15.59 -6.95
CA GLY A 156 20.46 16.52 -6.18
C GLY A 156 19.46 15.79 -5.28
N GLY A 157 18.77 14.80 -5.83
CA GLY A 157 17.84 13.95 -5.09
C GLY A 157 18.49 13.20 -3.92
N LEU A 158 19.70 12.63 -4.14
CA LEU A 158 20.45 11.96 -3.07
C LEU A 158 20.81 12.91 -1.91
N LYS A 159 21.17 14.15 -2.21
CA LYS A 159 21.44 15.16 -1.19
C LYS A 159 20.18 15.45 -0.37
N SER A 160 19.06 15.70 -1.01
CA SER A 160 17.77 15.94 -0.35
C SER A 160 17.30 14.73 0.46
N LEU A 161 17.50 13.52 -0.04
CA LEU A 161 17.20 12.28 0.65
C LEU A 161 17.99 12.17 1.96
N LYS A 162 19.28 12.43 1.93
CA LYS A 162 20.13 12.41 3.12
C LYS A 162 19.71 13.45 4.16
N GLU A 163 19.39 14.66 3.73
CA GLU A 163 18.93 15.74 4.60
C GLU A 163 17.59 15.37 5.27
N ASN A 164 16.64 14.81 4.53
CA ASN A 164 15.36 14.37 5.06
C ASN A 164 15.49 13.22 6.07
N LEU A 165 16.34 12.25 5.79
CA LEU A 165 16.61 11.15 6.73
C LEU A 165 17.19 11.68 8.04
N ASN A 166 18.15 12.57 8.00
CA ASN A 166 18.74 13.17 9.20
C ASN A 166 17.65 13.89 10.04
N GLN A 167 16.79 14.69 9.42
CA GLN A 167 15.69 15.37 10.11
C GLN A 167 14.71 14.41 10.79
N ILE A 168 14.41 13.26 10.16
CA ILE A 168 13.54 12.24 10.73
C ILE A 168 14.19 11.58 11.94
N PHE A 169 15.48 11.27 11.88
CA PHE A 169 16.22 10.66 12.99
C PHE A 169 16.39 11.63 14.17
N GLU A 170 16.68 12.90 13.92
CA GLU A 170 16.79 13.93 14.97
C GLU A 170 15.45 14.10 15.70
N LYS A 171 14.33 14.22 14.99
CA LYS A 171 12.99 14.30 15.61
C LYS A 171 12.64 13.07 16.45
N LYS A 172 13.12 11.87 16.08
CA LYS A 172 12.89 10.66 16.88
C LYS A 172 13.77 10.60 18.12
N ALA A 173 14.99 11.14 18.06
CA ALA A 173 15.90 11.20 19.20
C ALA A 173 15.40 12.16 20.28
N ASP A 174 14.77 13.28 19.90
CA ASP A 174 14.24 14.29 20.85
C ASP A 174 12.94 13.83 21.55
N ASN A 175 12.30 12.77 21.09
CA ASN A 175 11.06 12.22 21.67
C ASN A 175 11.30 10.99 22.59
N HIS A 176 12.54 10.66 22.91
CA HIS A 176 12.96 9.64 23.87
C HIS A 176 13.78 10.25 25.01
#